data_e9cae8243f5ed242c7263d0a72a3dc5f
#
_entry.id   e9cae8243f5ed242c7263d0a72a3dc5f
#
_cell.length_a   1.000
_cell.length_b   1.000
_cell.length_c   1.000
_cell.angle_alpha   90.00
_cell.angle_beta   90.00
_cell.angle_gamma   90.00
#
_symmetry.space_group_name_H-M   'P 1'
#
loop_
_entity.id
_entity.type
_entity.pdbx_description
1 polymer ?
#
loop_
_entity_poly.entity_id
_entity_poly.type
_entity_poly.pdbx_seq_one_letter_code
_entity_poly.pdbx_strand_id
1 'polypeptide(L)'
;MANRKASVDSSISKQQALFDTGPAEGSLDIVLGLKQLLSRMLKGYDRYLVAAQISKATLKEISKDSLDKILSSDPAYQPSFVQVVAICSIVGNNLEPFKYGMEPLGGDVLYPEDRDLVEMVRLQEQERVIKARMAEILAKRGLK
;
A
#
# COMPACT_ATOMS: atom_id res chain seq x y z
N MET A 1 24.92 30.44 21.59
CA MET A 1 23.98 29.72 22.49
C MET A 1 22.47 29.88 22.13
N ALA A 2 22.10 30.78 21.26
CA ALA A 2 20.70 30.97 20.87
C ALA A 2 20.14 29.87 19.91
N ASN A 3 21.00 29.10 19.24
CA ASN A 3 20.57 28.10 18.23
C ASN A 3 20.07 26.74 18.80
N ARG A 4 20.31 26.45 20.08
CA ARG A 4 19.85 25.19 20.69
C ARG A 4 18.38 25.21 21.11
N LYS A 5 17.84 26.38 21.47
CA LYS A 5 16.42 26.50 21.87
C LYS A 5 15.46 26.38 20.68
N ALA A 6 15.83 26.96 19.54
CA ALA A 6 14.99 26.92 18.34
C ALA A 6 14.84 25.49 17.74
N SER A 7 15.87 24.63 17.83
CA SER A 7 15.82 23.27 17.35
C SER A 7 14.99 22.34 18.23
N VAL A 8 14.95 22.57 19.54
CA VAL A 8 14.14 21.79 20.50
C VAL A 8 12.66 22.12 20.34
N ASP A 9 12.32 23.41 20.19
CA ASP A 9 10.93 23.85 20.01
C ASP A 9 10.34 23.34 18.70
N SER A 10 11.11 23.27 17.60
CA SER A 10 10.63 22.74 16.32
C SER A 10 10.41 21.23 16.34
N SER A 11 11.20 20.46 17.10
CA SER A 11 11.02 19.02 17.25
C SER A 11 9.82 18.67 18.13
N ILE A 12 9.59 19.40 19.20
CA ILE A 12 8.41 19.28 20.07
C ILE A 12 7.13 19.60 19.27
N SER A 13 7.15 20.67 18.47
CA SER A 13 6.01 21.05 17.60
C SER A 13 5.69 19.97 16.57
N LYS A 14 6.71 19.33 15.95
CA LYS A 14 6.50 18.22 15.01
C LYS A 14 5.94 16.97 15.69
N GLN A 15 6.41 16.64 16.89
CA GLN A 15 5.89 15.51 17.67
C GLN A 15 4.43 15.74 18.09
N GLN A 16 4.11 16.96 18.53
CA GLN A 16 2.75 17.31 18.91
C GLN A 16 1.79 17.24 17.71
N ALA A 17 2.21 17.71 16.53
CA ALA A 17 1.46 17.57 15.29
C ALA A 17 1.20 16.11 14.92
N LEU A 18 2.12 15.18 15.22
CA LEU A 18 1.90 13.74 15.00
C LEU A 18 0.78 13.19 15.87
N PHE A 19 0.63 13.64 17.11
CA PHE A 19 -0.48 13.22 17.98
C PHE A 19 -1.81 13.85 17.57
N ASP A 20 -1.79 15.09 17.09
CA ASP A 20 -3.01 15.82 16.72
C ASP A 20 -3.55 15.41 15.35
N THR A 21 -2.67 15.01 14.41
CA THR A 21 -3.01 14.69 13.01
C THR A 21 -2.79 13.22 12.64
N GLY A 22 -2.32 12.40 13.58
CA GLY A 22 -2.12 10.97 13.39
C GLY A 22 -3.43 10.20 13.18
N PRO A 23 -3.34 8.93 12.81
CA PRO A 23 -4.53 8.09 12.63
C PRO A 23 -5.34 7.99 13.93
N ALA A 24 -6.66 7.96 13.81
CA ALA A 24 -7.56 7.76 14.94
C ALA A 24 -7.34 6.39 15.57
N GLU A 25 -7.63 6.29 16.88
CA GLU A 25 -7.52 5.02 17.60
C GLU A 25 -8.34 3.92 16.90
N GLY A 26 -7.70 2.79 16.66
CA GLY A 26 -8.32 1.62 16.01
C GLY A 26 -8.56 1.76 14.52
N SER A 27 -8.27 2.91 13.89
CA SER A 27 -8.50 3.13 12.46
C SER A 27 -7.65 2.24 11.55
N LEU A 28 -6.54 1.71 12.07
CA LEU A 28 -5.63 0.81 11.37
C LEU A 28 -5.69 -0.63 11.92
N ASP A 29 -6.73 -0.97 12.66
CA ASP A 29 -6.99 -2.35 13.08
C ASP A 29 -7.64 -3.13 11.92
N ILE A 30 -6.81 -3.44 10.93
CA ILE A 30 -7.23 -4.08 9.67
C ILE A 30 -6.83 -5.56 9.57
N VAL A 31 -6.16 -6.10 10.59
CA VAL A 31 -5.56 -7.44 10.52
C VAL A 31 -6.63 -8.52 10.36
N LEU A 32 -7.72 -8.45 11.12
CA LEU A 32 -8.80 -9.44 11.02
C LEU A 32 -9.44 -9.41 9.63
N GLY A 33 -9.74 -8.24 9.11
CA GLY A 33 -10.30 -8.08 7.76
C GLY A 33 -9.34 -8.59 6.68
N LEU A 34 -8.04 -8.35 6.83
CA LEU A 34 -7.01 -8.89 5.94
C LEU A 34 -6.99 -10.43 5.96
N LYS A 35 -7.02 -11.04 7.15
CA LYS A 35 -7.07 -12.50 7.29
C LYS A 35 -8.31 -13.11 6.64
N GLN A 36 -9.45 -12.48 6.81
CA GLN A 36 -10.70 -12.90 6.16
C GLN A 36 -10.61 -12.81 4.64
N LEU A 37 -10.02 -11.74 4.13
CA LEU A 37 -9.80 -11.56 2.69
C LEU A 37 -8.87 -12.64 2.14
N LEU A 38 -7.72 -12.89 2.79
CA LEU A 38 -6.79 -13.94 2.39
C LEU A 38 -7.44 -15.33 2.42
N SER A 39 -8.24 -15.61 3.44
CA SER A 39 -8.98 -16.88 3.55
C SER A 39 -9.98 -17.05 2.41
N ARG A 40 -10.67 -15.99 2.01
CA ARG A 40 -11.58 -16.02 0.85
C ARG A 40 -10.84 -16.24 -0.46
N MET A 41 -9.68 -15.60 -0.64
CA MET A 41 -8.84 -15.77 -1.82
C MET A 41 -8.35 -17.21 -1.96
N LEU A 42 -8.05 -17.88 -0.85
CA LEU A 42 -7.58 -19.27 -0.83
C LEU A 42 -8.72 -20.29 -0.83
N LYS A 43 -9.97 -19.88 -0.89
CA LYS A 43 -11.11 -20.79 -0.99
C LYS A 43 -11.02 -21.61 -2.28
N GLY A 44 -11.08 -22.93 -2.15
CA GLY A 44 -10.91 -23.85 -3.29
C GLY A 44 -9.46 -24.26 -3.55
N TYR A 45 -8.48 -23.70 -2.86
CA TYR A 45 -7.09 -24.13 -2.93
C TYR A 45 -6.77 -25.12 -1.80
N ASP A 46 -5.96 -26.12 -2.10
CA ASP A 46 -5.47 -27.06 -1.10
C ASP A 46 -4.46 -26.37 -0.18
N ARG A 47 -4.75 -26.32 1.11
CA ARG A 47 -3.92 -25.65 2.13
C ARG A 47 -2.54 -26.27 2.27
N TYR A 48 -2.38 -27.58 2.06
CA TYR A 48 -1.08 -28.22 2.06
C TYR A 48 -0.21 -27.75 0.89
N LEU A 49 -0.79 -27.66 -0.29
CA LEU A 49 -0.08 -27.16 -1.47
C LEU A 49 0.25 -25.68 -1.36
N VAL A 50 -0.65 -24.88 -0.83
CA VAL A 50 -0.40 -23.46 -0.58
C VAL A 50 0.76 -23.28 0.40
N ALA A 51 0.76 -24.00 1.51
CA ALA A 51 1.86 -23.95 2.48
C ALA A 51 3.20 -24.36 1.87
N ALA A 52 3.20 -25.40 1.03
CA ALA A 52 4.40 -25.84 0.32
C ALA A 52 4.93 -24.78 -0.66
N GLN A 53 4.04 -24.11 -1.39
CA GLN A 53 4.41 -23.04 -2.33
C GLN A 53 4.92 -21.79 -1.61
N ILE A 54 4.33 -21.41 -0.49
CA ILE A 54 4.82 -20.33 0.35
C ILE A 54 6.23 -20.65 0.87
N SER A 55 6.43 -21.86 1.37
CA SER A 55 7.73 -22.32 1.87
C SER A 55 8.81 -22.25 0.78
N LYS A 56 8.48 -22.69 -0.42
CA LYS A 56 9.38 -22.63 -1.58
C LYS A 56 9.71 -21.19 -1.99
N ALA A 57 8.70 -20.35 -2.08
CA ALA A 57 8.85 -18.97 -2.55
C ALA A 57 9.61 -18.10 -1.54
N THR A 58 9.40 -18.32 -0.25
CA THR A 58 9.98 -17.49 0.82
C THR A 58 11.29 -18.07 1.37
N LEU A 59 11.68 -19.28 0.99
CA LEU A 59 12.78 -20.05 1.56
C LEU A 59 12.65 -20.23 3.09
N LYS A 60 11.45 -20.15 3.61
CA LYS A 60 11.12 -20.31 5.01
C LYS A 60 9.97 -21.28 5.15
N GLU A 61 10.22 -22.40 5.83
CA GLU A 61 9.23 -23.46 5.96
C GLU A 61 8.01 -23.02 6.77
N ILE A 62 6.84 -23.31 6.24
CA ILE A 62 5.55 -23.14 6.92
C ILE A 62 4.72 -24.39 6.72
N SER A 63 4.12 -24.90 7.80
CA SER A 63 3.19 -26.04 7.75
C SER A 63 1.77 -25.58 7.43
N LYS A 64 0.93 -26.53 7.00
CA LYS A 64 -0.51 -26.29 6.81
C LYS A 64 -1.16 -25.77 8.11
N ASP A 65 -0.80 -26.34 9.27
CA ASP A 65 -1.35 -25.90 10.56
C ASP A 65 -0.92 -24.48 10.92
N SER A 66 0.33 -24.11 10.63
CA SER A 66 0.81 -22.73 10.81
C SER A 66 0.09 -21.77 9.86
N LEU A 67 -0.16 -22.16 8.61
CA LEU A 67 -0.93 -21.38 7.67
C LEU A 67 -2.37 -21.15 8.15
N ASP A 68 -3.02 -22.19 8.64
CA ASP A 68 -4.37 -22.08 9.22
C ASP A 68 -4.41 -21.13 10.43
N LYS A 69 -3.38 -21.14 11.27
CA LYS A 69 -3.27 -20.25 12.44
C LYS A 69 -3.14 -18.79 12.02
N ILE A 70 -2.26 -18.47 11.06
CA ILE A 70 -2.08 -17.09 10.60
C ILE A 70 -3.29 -16.54 9.85
N LEU A 71 -4.17 -17.39 9.34
CA LEU A 71 -5.42 -17.02 8.69
C LEU A 71 -6.64 -17.12 9.60
N SER A 72 -6.46 -17.59 10.84
CA SER A 72 -7.53 -17.70 11.83
C SER A 72 -7.88 -16.34 12.45
N SER A 73 -8.98 -16.29 13.19
CA SER A 73 -9.38 -15.09 13.93
C SER A 73 -8.54 -14.83 15.19
N ASP A 74 -7.62 -15.74 15.54
CA ASP A 74 -6.76 -15.58 16.72
C ASP A 74 -5.76 -14.43 16.52
N PRO A 75 -5.81 -13.37 17.34
CA PRO A 75 -4.94 -12.21 17.20
C PRO A 75 -3.46 -12.50 17.53
N ALA A 76 -3.17 -13.64 18.18
CA ALA A 76 -1.79 -14.05 18.48
C ALA A 76 -0.99 -14.42 17.22
N TYR A 77 -1.66 -14.78 16.13
CA TYR A 77 -1.03 -15.19 14.88
C TYR A 77 -1.37 -14.21 13.76
N GLN A 78 -0.35 -13.74 13.08
CA GLN A 78 -0.50 -12.79 11.98
C GLN A 78 0.33 -13.21 10.79
N PRO A 79 -0.17 -13.00 9.54
CA PRO A 79 0.66 -13.20 8.36
C PRO A 79 1.76 -12.14 8.31
N SER A 80 2.97 -12.55 7.92
CA SER A 80 4.03 -11.61 7.59
C SER A 80 3.75 -10.94 6.24
N PHE A 81 4.38 -9.80 5.99
CA PHE A 81 4.28 -9.12 4.70
C PHE A 81 4.67 -10.04 3.54
N VAL A 82 5.76 -10.80 3.68
CA VAL A 82 6.24 -11.72 2.65
C VAL A 82 5.25 -12.86 2.40
N GLN A 83 4.60 -13.35 3.44
CA GLN A 83 3.55 -14.38 3.32
C GLN A 83 2.33 -13.84 2.57
N VAL A 84 1.93 -12.59 2.82
CA VAL A 84 0.84 -11.94 2.06
C VAL A 84 1.21 -11.82 0.58
N VAL A 85 2.43 -11.38 0.27
CA VAL A 85 2.94 -11.31 -1.12
C VAL A 85 2.91 -12.68 -1.79
N ALA A 86 3.35 -13.71 -1.09
CA ALA A 86 3.36 -15.09 -1.61
C ALA A 86 1.94 -15.59 -1.91
N ILE A 87 0.98 -15.34 -1.03
CA ILE A 87 -0.42 -15.72 -1.24
C ILE A 87 -1.00 -14.99 -2.46
N CYS A 88 -0.74 -13.69 -2.59
CA CYS A 88 -1.17 -12.92 -3.75
C CYS A 88 -0.63 -13.50 -5.06
N SER A 89 0.64 -13.91 -5.08
CA SER A 89 1.27 -14.52 -6.24
C SER A 89 0.65 -15.89 -6.60
N ILE A 90 0.38 -16.73 -5.59
CA ILE A 90 -0.24 -18.04 -5.77
C ILE A 90 -1.64 -17.94 -6.40
N VAL A 91 -2.39 -16.92 -6.03
CA VAL A 91 -3.78 -16.68 -6.52
C VAL A 91 -3.80 -15.82 -7.78
N GLY A 92 -2.78 -15.96 -8.66
CA GLY A 92 -2.75 -15.29 -9.95
C GLY A 92 -2.46 -13.79 -9.89
N ASN A 93 -1.54 -13.39 -9.02
CA ASN A 93 -1.16 -11.97 -8.82
C ASN A 93 -2.36 -11.08 -8.43
N ASN A 94 -3.18 -11.57 -7.52
CA ASN A 94 -4.30 -10.83 -6.98
C ASN A 94 -3.83 -9.77 -5.98
N LEU A 95 -4.06 -8.50 -6.28
CA LEU A 95 -3.60 -7.35 -5.49
C LEU A 95 -4.62 -6.85 -4.46
N GLU A 96 -5.75 -7.53 -4.29
CA GLU A 96 -6.80 -7.12 -3.35
C GLU A 96 -6.32 -6.91 -1.90
N PRO A 97 -5.40 -7.72 -1.33
CA PRO A 97 -4.86 -7.47 0.00
C PRO A 97 -4.12 -6.15 0.11
N PHE A 98 -3.39 -5.75 -0.92
CA PHE A 98 -2.68 -4.46 -0.96
C PHE A 98 -3.65 -3.30 -1.12
N LYS A 99 -4.67 -3.45 -1.96
CA LYS A 99 -5.75 -2.47 -2.10
C LYS A 99 -6.46 -2.25 -0.76
N TYR A 100 -6.78 -3.32 -0.07
CA TYR A 100 -7.38 -3.27 1.26
C TYR A 100 -6.50 -2.51 2.26
N GLY A 101 -5.19 -2.75 2.27
CA GLY A 101 -4.24 -2.05 3.13
C GLY A 101 -4.03 -0.59 2.77
N MET A 102 -4.27 -0.21 1.51
CA MET A 102 -4.13 1.19 1.04
C MET A 102 -5.36 2.05 1.31
N GLU A 103 -6.53 1.47 1.52
CA GLU A 103 -7.78 2.20 1.75
C GLU A 103 -7.69 3.23 2.89
N PRO A 104 -7.16 2.91 4.08
CA PRO A 104 -7.04 3.88 5.16
C PRO A 104 -6.14 5.08 4.83
N LEU A 105 -5.25 4.92 3.85
CA LEU A 105 -4.33 5.98 3.38
C LEU A 105 -4.91 6.78 2.21
N GLY A 106 -6.10 6.43 1.74
CA GLY A 106 -6.71 7.04 0.55
C GLY A 106 -5.99 6.68 -0.75
N GLY A 107 -5.16 5.63 -0.74
CA GLY A 107 -4.42 5.15 -1.89
C GLY A 107 -5.12 4.00 -2.61
N ASP A 108 -4.55 3.61 -3.72
CA ASP A 108 -5.00 2.45 -4.50
C ASP A 108 -3.80 1.75 -5.15
N VAL A 109 -4.01 0.59 -5.72
CA VAL A 109 -2.99 -0.16 -6.45
C VAL A 109 -3.18 0.01 -7.96
N LEU A 110 -2.07 0.11 -8.67
CA LEU A 110 -2.05 0.21 -10.11
C LEU A 110 -1.78 -1.17 -10.71
N TYR A 111 -2.76 -1.71 -11.42
CA TYR A 111 -2.61 -2.97 -12.13
C TYR A 111 -1.75 -2.78 -13.38
N PRO A 112 -0.97 -3.81 -13.79
CA PRO A 112 -0.09 -3.70 -14.96
C PRO A 112 -0.80 -3.28 -16.25
N GLU A 113 -2.02 -3.76 -16.47
CA GLU A 113 -2.84 -3.44 -17.62
C GLU A 113 -3.28 -1.96 -17.71
N ASP A 114 -3.35 -1.28 -16.56
CA ASP A 114 -3.76 0.13 -16.49
C ASP A 114 -2.57 1.10 -16.51
N ARG A 115 -1.35 0.58 -16.44
CA ARG A 115 -0.13 1.39 -16.34
C ARG A 115 0.02 2.34 -17.52
N ASP A 116 -0.20 1.86 -18.71
CA ASP A 116 -0.06 2.65 -19.94
C ASP A 116 -1.12 3.73 -20.04
N LEU A 117 -2.35 3.45 -19.58
CA LEU A 117 -3.43 4.44 -19.53
C LEU A 117 -3.11 5.57 -18.56
N VAL A 118 -2.60 5.26 -17.37
CA VAL A 118 -2.17 6.26 -16.38
C VAL A 118 -1.02 7.10 -16.92
N GLU A 119 -0.04 6.49 -17.57
CA GLU A 119 1.07 7.22 -18.19
C GLU A 119 0.59 8.14 -19.31
N MET A 120 -0.35 7.69 -20.13
CA MET A 120 -0.94 8.51 -21.20
C MET A 120 -1.66 9.74 -20.63
N VAL A 121 -2.45 9.58 -19.57
CA VAL A 121 -3.14 10.69 -18.89
C VAL A 121 -2.12 11.68 -18.31
N ARG A 122 -1.06 11.19 -17.70
CA ARG A 122 0.03 12.03 -17.16
C ARG A 122 0.69 12.86 -18.27
N LEU A 123 1.00 12.25 -19.41
CA LEU A 123 1.60 12.94 -20.53
C LEU A 123 0.67 13.99 -21.15
N GLN A 124 -0.61 13.69 -21.25
CA GLN A 124 -1.63 14.65 -21.70
C GLN A 124 -1.72 15.87 -20.77
N GLU A 125 -1.67 15.66 -19.48
CA GLU A 125 -1.69 16.77 -18.51
C GLU A 125 -0.41 17.62 -18.59
N GLN A 126 0.75 16.99 -18.75
CA GLN A 126 2.01 17.71 -18.97
C GLN A 126 1.96 18.54 -20.25
N GLU A 127 1.43 18.00 -21.34
CA GLU A 127 1.23 18.72 -22.61
C GLU A 127 0.33 19.94 -22.42
N ARG A 128 -0.78 19.78 -21.70
CA ARG A 128 -1.72 20.87 -21.39
C ARG A 128 -1.02 22.01 -20.63
N VAL A 129 -0.24 21.67 -19.62
CA VAL A 129 0.51 22.63 -18.79
C VAL A 129 1.55 23.38 -19.64
N ILE A 130 2.29 22.65 -20.49
CA ILE A 130 3.29 23.26 -21.39
C ILE A 130 2.62 24.22 -22.38
N LYS A 131 1.53 23.82 -23.01
CA LYS A 131 0.77 24.69 -23.95
C LYS A 131 0.26 25.95 -23.26
N ALA A 132 -0.27 25.84 -22.06
CA ALA A 132 -0.73 26.99 -21.29
C ALA A 132 0.44 27.96 -20.97
N ARG A 133 1.59 27.41 -20.58
CA ARG A 133 2.79 28.22 -20.31
C ARG A 133 3.32 28.93 -21.55
N MET A 134 3.34 28.23 -22.67
CA MET A 134 3.73 28.82 -23.96
C MET A 134 2.81 29.98 -24.36
N ALA A 135 1.49 29.79 -24.23
CA ALA A 135 0.50 30.85 -24.51
C ALA A 135 0.71 32.07 -23.62
N GLU A 136 0.99 31.87 -22.32
CA GLU A 136 1.31 32.94 -21.38
C GLU A 136 2.55 33.74 -21.80
N ILE A 137 3.62 33.04 -22.20
CA ILE A 137 4.87 33.69 -22.66
C ILE A 137 4.62 34.49 -23.93
N LEU A 138 3.89 33.97 -24.91
CA LEU A 138 3.56 34.66 -26.15
C LEU A 138 2.70 35.90 -25.85
N ALA A 139 1.73 35.81 -24.95
CA ALA A 139 0.92 36.96 -24.53
C ALA A 139 1.75 38.06 -23.87
N LYS A 140 2.71 37.72 -23.03
CA LYS A 140 3.63 38.66 -22.38
C LYS A 140 4.56 39.35 -23.37
N ARG A 141 4.90 38.69 -24.47
CA ARG A 141 5.72 39.27 -25.55
C ARG A 141 4.91 40.02 -26.60
N GLY A 142 3.55 40.07 -26.48
CA GLY A 142 2.70 40.66 -27.48
C GLY A 142 2.66 39.91 -28.80
N LEU A 143 3.06 38.65 -28.82
CA LEU A 143 3.02 37.78 -30.00
C LEU A 143 1.72 36.94 -29.98
N LYS A 144 1.06 36.91 -31.11
CA LYS A 144 -0.14 36.07 -31.30
C LYS A 144 0.18 34.74 -31.98
#